data_33e95c24b2e1ab7179ce36ffb9ac9cb6
#
_entry.id   33e95c24b2e1ab7179ce36ffb9ac9cb6
#
_cell.length_a   1.000
_cell.length_b   1.000
_cell.length_c   1.000
_cell.angle_alpha   90.00
_cell.angle_beta   90.00
_cell.angle_gamma   90.00
#
_symmetry.space_group_name_H-M   'P 1'
#
loop_
_entity.id
_entity.type
_entity.pdbx_description
1 polymer ?
#
loop_
_entity_poly.entity_id
_entity_poly.type
_entity_poly.pdbx_seq_one_letter_code
_entity_poly.pdbx_strand_id
1 'polypeptide(L)'
;AQAMSLIVGLVPEEYQDKVVSQLKDDVVKRGYAITAGDVGHPFLIAALMKYGMSDVLNEMTNITDKPGYGYQVVNGATTLTEEWDGPEPGNIHGSQNHLMLGSIEEWFYGSLGGMELVRDGLPFEEIRIQPHPGKAVDWVNAWIMHPYGKIGVKWKKENEKIRVCCQIPPGLTAHLESPDGKEIM
;
A
#
# COMPACT_ATOMS: atom_id res chain seq x y z
N ALA A 1 16.76 -6.72 -0.32
CA ALA A 1 17.81 -5.84 0.24
C ALA A 1 17.57 -4.36 -0.11
N GLN A 2 17.35 -3.99 -1.38
CA GLN A 2 17.21 -2.59 -1.85
C GLN A 2 16.11 -1.81 -1.12
N ALA A 3 14.90 -2.35 -1.01
CA ALA A 3 13.77 -1.69 -0.35
C ALA A 3 14.07 -1.38 1.12
N MET A 4 14.63 -2.33 1.85
CA MET A 4 15.02 -2.13 3.25
C MET A 4 16.05 -1.00 3.38
N SER A 5 17.12 -1.02 2.56
CA SER A 5 18.16 0.01 2.60
C SER A 5 17.62 1.42 2.30
N LEU A 6 16.65 1.53 1.39
CA LEU A 6 15.97 2.80 1.07
C LEU A 6 15.14 3.31 2.26
N ILE A 7 14.41 2.42 2.93
CA ILE A 7 13.51 2.82 4.02
C ILE A 7 14.26 3.18 5.29
N VAL A 8 15.34 2.46 5.60
CA VAL A 8 16.16 2.76 6.81
C VAL A 8 17.23 3.83 6.56
N GLY A 9 17.24 4.47 5.38
CA GLY A 9 18.11 5.61 5.09
C GLY A 9 19.61 5.28 4.92
N LEU A 10 19.92 4.04 4.53
CA LEU A 10 21.32 3.61 4.27
C LEU A 10 21.81 3.94 2.85
N VAL A 11 20.90 4.33 1.96
CA VAL A 11 21.27 4.70 0.58
C VAL A 11 21.60 6.19 0.54
N PRO A 12 22.86 6.58 0.19
CA PRO A 12 23.20 7.99 -0.01
C PRO A 12 22.30 8.64 -1.04
N GLU A 13 22.02 9.93 -0.88
CA GLU A 13 21.05 10.68 -1.69
C GLU A 13 21.37 10.58 -3.19
N GLU A 14 22.65 10.70 -3.57
CA GLU A 14 23.11 10.61 -4.95
C GLU A 14 22.85 9.25 -5.63
N TYR A 15 22.55 8.20 -4.85
CA TYR A 15 22.25 6.85 -5.37
C TYR A 15 20.77 6.47 -5.26
N GLN A 16 19.95 7.26 -4.59
CA GLN A 16 18.56 6.89 -4.31
C GLN A 16 17.76 6.62 -5.59
N ASP A 17 17.81 7.53 -6.56
CA ASP A 17 17.07 7.38 -7.82
C ASP A 17 17.49 6.11 -8.59
N LYS A 18 18.78 5.80 -8.57
CA LYS A 18 19.31 4.59 -9.21
C LYS A 18 18.79 3.33 -8.51
N VAL A 19 18.80 3.30 -7.18
CA VAL A 19 18.34 2.13 -6.41
C VAL A 19 16.83 1.97 -6.54
N VAL A 20 16.07 3.07 -6.55
CA VAL A 20 14.62 3.08 -6.79
C VAL A 20 14.28 2.53 -8.18
N SER A 21 14.99 2.99 -9.23
CA SER A 21 14.81 2.45 -10.59
C SER A 21 15.12 0.96 -10.64
N GLN A 22 16.22 0.53 -10.06
CA GLN A 22 16.59 -0.90 -10.01
C GLN A 22 15.56 -1.76 -9.26
N LEU A 23 14.99 -1.24 -8.16
CA LEU A 23 13.93 -1.93 -7.43
C LEU A 23 12.69 -2.14 -8.31
N LYS A 24 12.25 -1.08 -8.99
CA LYS A 24 11.14 -1.14 -9.94
C LYS A 24 11.41 -2.12 -11.08
N ASP A 25 12.58 -2.01 -11.71
CA ASP A 25 12.97 -2.85 -12.84
C ASP A 25 13.04 -4.33 -12.46
N ASP A 26 13.50 -4.66 -11.25
CA ASP A 26 13.53 -6.04 -10.75
C ASP A 26 12.12 -6.60 -10.57
N VAL A 27 11.20 -5.84 -9.99
CA VAL A 27 9.79 -6.24 -9.85
C VAL A 27 9.14 -6.47 -11.22
N VAL A 28 9.28 -5.52 -12.14
CA VAL A 28 8.73 -5.61 -13.50
C VAL A 28 9.32 -6.79 -14.26
N LYS A 29 10.66 -6.97 -14.22
CA LYS A 29 11.36 -8.08 -14.90
C LYS A 29 10.90 -9.46 -14.41
N ARG A 30 10.53 -9.58 -13.13
CA ARG A 30 9.94 -10.81 -12.57
C ARG A 30 8.47 -10.97 -12.92
N GLY A 31 7.89 -10.03 -13.68
CA GLY A 31 6.47 -10.01 -14.02
C GLY A 31 5.62 -9.85 -12.78
N TYR A 32 6.01 -8.97 -11.87
CA TYR A 32 5.32 -8.60 -10.63
C TYR A 32 5.17 -9.70 -9.57
N ALA A 33 5.79 -10.88 -9.76
CA ALA A 33 5.80 -11.93 -8.74
C ALA A 33 6.46 -11.43 -7.44
N ILE A 34 5.85 -11.74 -6.32
CA ILE A 34 6.35 -11.36 -5.00
C ILE A 34 7.41 -12.38 -4.57
N THR A 35 8.61 -11.91 -4.27
CA THR A 35 9.73 -12.74 -3.83
C THR A 35 10.25 -12.38 -2.44
N ALA A 36 9.71 -11.31 -1.87
CA ALA A 36 10.03 -10.91 -0.51
C ALA A 36 9.26 -11.77 0.50
N GLY A 37 9.96 -12.36 1.44
CA GLY A 37 9.35 -13.03 2.59
C GLY A 37 8.98 -12.05 3.71
N ASP A 38 8.54 -12.57 4.84
CA ASP A 38 7.96 -11.88 5.99
C ASP A 38 8.67 -10.58 6.40
N VAL A 39 9.99 -10.67 6.56
CA VAL A 39 10.81 -9.52 7.02
C VAL A 39 10.99 -8.48 5.91
N GLY A 40 11.14 -8.93 4.67
CA GLY A 40 11.42 -8.05 3.53
C GLY A 40 10.20 -7.37 2.96
N HIS A 41 9.03 -8.00 3.08
CA HIS A 41 7.81 -7.56 2.42
C HIS A 41 7.28 -6.20 2.92
N PRO A 42 7.20 -5.91 4.22
CA PRO A 42 6.81 -4.58 4.71
C PRO A 42 7.69 -3.45 4.17
N PHE A 43 9.00 -3.68 4.08
CA PHE A 43 9.92 -2.70 3.50
C PHE A 43 9.70 -2.51 2.00
N LEU A 44 9.32 -3.58 1.29
CA LEU A 44 8.99 -3.48 -0.13
C LEU A 44 7.75 -2.61 -0.34
N ILE A 45 6.67 -2.87 0.41
CA ILE A 45 5.45 -2.06 0.36
C ILE A 45 5.76 -0.60 0.69
N ALA A 46 6.43 -0.35 1.81
CA ALA A 46 6.79 1.01 2.25
C ALA A 46 7.65 1.75 1.21
N ALA A 47 8.62 1.07 0.58
CA ALA A 47 9.45 1.68 -0.45
C ALA A 47 8.64 2.02 -1.70
N LEU A 48 7.80 1.10 -2.18
CA LEU A 48 6.95 1.35 -3.35
C LEU A 48 5.94 2.48 -3.11
N MET A 49 5.38 2.59 -1.91
CA MET A 49 4.52 3.71 -1.50
C MET A 49 5.30 5.03 -1.47
N LYS A 50 6.44 5.07 -0.76
CA LYS A 50 7.28 6.27 -0.58
C LYS A 50 7.70 6.89 -1.91
N TYR A 51 7.97 6.07 -2.91
CA TYR A 51 8.39 6.51 -4.24
C TYR A 51 7.27 6.53 -5.29
N GLY A 52 6.00 6.55 -4.86
CA GLY A 52 4.84 6.77 -5.74
C GLY A 52 4.53 5.64 -6.71
N MET A 53 4.90 4.40 -6.38
CA MET A 53 4.76 3.24 -7.27
C MET A 53 3.46 2.45 -7.03
N SER A 54 2.33 3.13 -6.79
CA SER A 54 1.03 2.48 -6.59
C SER A 54 0.61 1.58 -7.76
N ASP A 55 0.96 1.94 -8.99
CA ASP A 55 0.66 1.09 -10.16
C ASP A 55 1.43 -0.24 -10.09
N VAL A 56 2.68 -0.23 -9.60
CA VAL A 56 3.46 -1.46 -9.41
C VAL A 56 2.82 -2.34 -8.31
N LEU A 57 2.40 -1.73 -7.20
CA LEU A 57 1.70 -2.44 -6.12
C LEU A 57 0.39 -3.04 -6.62
N ASN A 58 -0.36 -2.31 -7.44
CA ASN A 58 -1.58 -2.83 -8.03
C ASN A 58 -1.33 -4.08 -8.89
N GLU A 59 -0.33 -4.05 -9.78
CA GLU A 59 0.03 -5.22 -10.59
C GLU A 59 0.46 -6.39 -9.71
N MET A 60 1.30 -6.15 -8.69
CA MET A 60 1.76 -7.18 -7.75
C MET A 60 0.61 -7.85 -6.98
N THR A 61 -0.43 -7.10 -6.65
CA THR A 61 -1.59 -7.63 -5.90
C THR A 61 -2.57 -8.39 -6.77
N ASN A 62 -2.66 -8.05 -8.07
CA ASN A 62 -3.65 -8.60 -8.98
C ASN A 62 -3.15 -9.77 -9.83
N ILE A 63 -1.83 -10.04 -9.86
CA ILE A 63 -1.28 -11.17 -10.62
C ILE A 63 -1.78 -12.49 -10.05
N THR A 64 -2.27 -13.38 -10.92
CA THR A 64 -2.92 -14.64 -10.53
C THR A 64 -2.20 -15.90 -11.02
N ASP A 65 -1.27 -15.75 -11.95
CA ASP A 65 -0.49 -16.84 -12.56
C ASP A 65 0.91 -17.04 -11.95
N LYS A 66 1.25 -16.22 -10.93
CA LYS A 66 2.52 -16.30 -10.20
C LYS A 66 2.29 -16.06 -8.72
N PRO A 67 3.21 -16.55 -7.85
CA PRO A 67 3.10 -16.37 -6.41
C PRO A 67 2.88 -14.92 -5.98
N GLY A 68 1.84 -14.67 -5.18
CA GLY A 68 1.41 -13.35 -4.72
C GLY A 68 0.00 -13.35 -4.16
N TYR A 69 -0.55 -12.19 -3.83
CA TYR A 69 -1.89 -12.06 -3.25
C TYR A 69 -2.99 -12.60 -4.16
N GLY A 70 -3.02 -12.19 -5.43
CA GLY A 70 -4.01 -12.67 -6.39
C GLY A 70 -3.92 -14.17 -6.61
N TYR A 71 -2.70 -14.72 -6.63
CA TYR A 71 -2.47 -16.16 -6.70
C TYR A 71 -3.10 -16.90 -5.52
N GLN A 72 -2.88 -16.40 -4.29
CA GLN A 72 -3.48 -17.01 -3.09
C GLN A 72 -5.01 -17.01 -3.18
N VAL A 73 -5.61 -15.90 -3.60
CA VAL A 73 -7.07 -15.77 -3.72
C VAL A 73 -7.66 -16.76 -4.75
N VAL A 74 -7.09 -16.84 -5.95
CA VAL A 74 -7.65 -17.72 -7.01
C VAL A 74 -7.41 -19.20 -6.72
N ASN A 75 -6.43 -19.52 -5.89
CA ASN A 75 -6.18 -20.90 -5.42
C ASN A 75 -6.94 -21.24 -4.12
N GLY A 76 -7.89 -20.38 -3.70
CA GLY A 76 -8.85 -20.67 -2.65
C GLY A 76 -8.35 -20.38 -1.22
N ALA A 77 -7.27 -19.61 -1.05
CA ALA A 77 -6.88 -19.14 0.27
C ALA A 77 -7.96 -18.25 0.88
N THR A 78 -8.32 -18.53 2.13
CA THR A 78 -9.30 -17.75 2.93
C THR A 78 -8.61 -16.84 3.94
N THR A 79 -7.30 -16.98 4.09
CA THR A 79 -6.41 -16.19 4.94
C THR A 79 -5.10 -15.98 4.18
N LEU A 80 -4.24 -15.08 4.68
CA LEU A 80 -2.88 -14.96 4.16
C LEU A 80 -2.07 -16.21 4.51
N THR A 81 -1.35 -16.75 3.54
CA THR A 81 -0.48 -17.89 3.72
C THR A 81 0.98 -17.45 3.91
N GLU A 82 1.79 -18.24 4.60
CA GLU A 82 3.20 -17.95 4.88
C GLU A 82 4.02 -17.85 3.58
N GLU A 83 3.79 -18.81 2.69
CA GLU A 83 4.45 -18.86 1.39
C GLU A 83 3.51 -18.35 0.30
N TRP A 84 4.03 -17.57 -0.65
CA TRP A 84 3.22 -16.94 -1.69
C TRP A 84 2.50 -17.93 -2.61
N ASP A 85 3.04 -19.14 -2.75
CA ASP A 85 2.48 -20.28 -3.47
C ASP A 85 1.88 -21.37 -2.55
N GLY A 86 1.79 -21.08 -1.24
CA GLY A 86 1.31 -22.00 -0.22
C GLY A 86 -0.03 -22.70 -0.51
N PRO A 87 -1.03 -22.07 -1.15
CA PRO A 87 -2.28 -22.73 -1.52
C PRO A 87 -2.23 -23.44 -2.89
N GLU A 88 -1.05 -23.80 -3.40
CA GLU A 88 -0.92 -24.48 -4.68
C GLU A 88 -1.79 -25.75 -4.75
N PRO A 89 -2.67 -25.88 -5.77
CA PRO A 89 -3.54 -27.04 -5.90
C PRO A 89 -2.77 -28.36 -5.96
N GLY A 90 -3.08 -29.25 -5.03
CA GLY A 90 -2.41 -30.57 -4.90
C GLY A 90 -1.08 -30.54 -4.16
N ASN A 91 -0.61 -29.37 -3.75
CA ASN A 91 0.64 -29.21 -2.99
C ASN A 91 0.51 -28.07 -1.96
N ILE A 92 -0.52 -28.11 -1.10
CA ILE A 92 -0.71 -27.12 -0.03
C ILE A 92 0.43 -27.25 0.98
N HIS A 93 1.15 -26.14 1.22
CA HIS A 93 2.33 -26.15 2.10
C HIS A 93 2.47 -24.82 2.85
N GLY A 94 3.37 -24.79 3.84
CA GLY A 94 3.51 -23.66 4.74
C GLY A 94 2.30 -23.44 5.64
N SER A 95 2.35 -22.42 6.49
CA SER A 95 1.20 -22.01 7.30
C SER A 95 0.13 -21.39 6.41
N GLN A 96 -1.11 -21.85 6.58
CA GLN A 96 -2.27 -21.30 5.85
C GLN A 96 -2.95 -20.16 6.60
N ASN A 97 -2.35 -19.65 7.69
CA ASN A 97 -2.82 -18.51 8.44
C ASN A 97 -1.62 -17.73 9.00
N HIS A 98 -1.09 -16.80 8.18
CA HIS A 98 0.17 -16.12 8.44
C HIS A 98 0.04 -14.61 8.25
N LEU A 99 -0.20 -13.89 9.34
CA LEU A 99 -0.53 -12.45 9.35
C LEU A 99 0.62 -11.52 8.87
N MET A 100 1.87 -12.00 8.84
CA MET A 100 3.05 -11.18 8.53
C MET A 100 3.00 -10.54 7.13
N LEU A 101 2.29 -11.16 6.19
CA LEU A 101 2.12 -10.62 4.85
C LEU A 101 0.99 -9.58 4.74
N GLY A 102 0.34 -9.24 5.86
CA GLY A 102 -0.74 -8.24 5.93
C GLY A 102 -0.31 -6.79 5.72
N SER A 103 0.98 -6.51 5.58
CA SER A 103 1.51 -5.15 5.36
C SER A 103 0.96 -4.44 4.11
N ILE A 104 0.30 -5.15 3.20
CA ILE A 104 -0.39 -4.55 2.05
C ILE A 104 -1.53 -3.60 2.49
N GLU A 105 -2.07 -3.76 3.69
CA GLU A 105 -3.06 -2.87 4.27
C GLU A 105 -2.54 -1.43 4.41
N GLU A 106 -1.22 -1.24 4.60
CA GLU A 106 -0.62 0.09 4.61
C GLU A 106 -0.83 0.81 3.27
N TRP A 107 -0.75 0.08 2.16
CA TRP A 107 -1.04 0.65 0.84
C TRP A 107 -2.53 0.92 0.65
N PHE A 108 -3.41 0.02 1.07
CA PHE A 108 -4.85 0.22 0.95
C PHE A 108 -5.33 1.45 1.71
N TYR A 109 -4.90 1.61 2.97
CA TYR A 109 -5.34 2.74 3.80
C TYR A 109 -4.47 4.00 3.59
N GLY A 110 -3.15 3.85 3.59
CA GLY A 110 -2.22 4.98 3.53
C GLY A 110 -2.07 5.59 2.15
N SER A 111 -2.10 4.79 1.08
CA SER A 111 -1.93 5.30 -0.28
C SER A 111 -3.27 5.40 -1.03
N LEU A 112 -4.00 4.29 -1.20
CA LEU A 112 -5.26 4.33 -1.94
C LEU A 112 -6.33 5.13 -1.18
N GLY A 113 -6.49 4.90 0.12
CA GLY A 113 -7.35 5.69 1.00
C GLY A 113 -6.78 7.07 1.29
N GLY A 114 -5.46 7.19 1.26
CA GLY A 114 -4.73 8.42 1.54
C GLY A 114 -4.75 8.84 3.01
N MET A 115 -5.07 7.94 3.94
CA MET A 115 -5.20 8.24 5.36
C MET A 115 -3.87 8.08 6.09
N GLU A 116 -3.25 9.17 6.49
CA GLU A 116 -2.02 9.19 7.25
C GLU A 116 -2.18 9.97 8.55
N LEU A 117 -1.96 9.32 9.69
CA LEU A 117 -1.92 9.99 10.98
C LEU A 117 -0.64 10.81 11.10
N VAL A 118 -0.75 12.10 11.36
CA VAL A 118 0.38 12.99 11.57
C VAL A 118 1.02 12.66 12.92
N ARG A 119 2.30 12.29 12.91
CA ARG A 119 3.01 11.84 14.11
C ARG A 119 3.75 12.95 14.85
N ASP A 120 3.97 14.08 14.18
CA ASP A 120 4.71 15.22 14.73
C ASP A 120 3.76 16.19 15.43
N GLY A 121 3.32 15.82 16.64
CA GLY A 121 2.38 16.62 17.43
C GLY A 121 1.82 15.83 18.60
N LEU A 122 0.71 16.29 19.18
CA LEU A 122 -0.07 15.48 20.11
C LEU A 122 -0.63 14.29 19.32
N PRO A 123 -0.30 13.05 19.69
CA PRO A 123 -0.68 11.90 18.91
C PRO A 123 -2.20 11.85 18.74
N PHE A 124 -2.61 11.69 17.50
CA PHE A 124 -4.00 11.46 17.10
C PHE A 124 -4.93 12.68 17.02
N GLU A 125 -4.43 13.92 16.97
CA GLU A 125 -5.29 15.10 16.77
C GLU A 125 -5.34 15.57 15.32
N GLU A 126 -4.41 15.10 14.48
CA GLU A 126 -4.31 15.51 13.08
C GLU A 126 -4.21 14.30 12.15
N ILE A 127 -4.89 14.39 11.02
CA ILE A 127 -4.79 13.42 9.92
C ILE A 127 -4.53 14.15 8.61
N ARG A 128 -3.60 13.62 7.82
CA ARG A 128 -3.46 13.99 6.41
C ARG A 128 -4.29 13.05 5.56
N ILE A 129 -5.00 13.59 4.58
CA ILE A 129 -5.76 12.83 3.59
C ILE A 129 -5.23 13.19 2.21
N GLN A 130 -4.46 12.28 1.63
CA GLN A 130 -3.81 12.43 0.32
C GLN A 130 -3.94 11.14 -0.49
N PRO A 131 -5.08 10.90 -1.16
CA PRO A 131 -5.27 9.69 -1.97
C PRO A 131 -4.31 9.65 -3.16
N HIS A 132 -3.70 8.48 -3.39
CA HIS A 132 -2.87 8.18 -4.55
C HIS A 132 -3.54 7.09 -5.41
N PRO A 133 -4.51 7.45 -6.27
CA PRO A 133 -5.40 6.49 -6.93
C PRO A 133 -4.72 5.52 -7.89
N GLY A 134 -3.49 5.82 -8.36
CA GLY A 134 -2.90 5.04 -9.44
C GLY A 134 -3.78 5.01 -10.70
N LYS A 135 -3.46 4.17 -11.67
CA LYS A 135 -4.23 4.08 -12.92
C LYS A 135 -5.40 3.09 -12.84
N ALA A 136 -5.21 1.99 -12.12
CA ALA A 136 -6.09 0.83 -12.14
C ALA A 136 -7.27 0.89 -11.16
N VAL A 137 -7.24 1.78 -10.18
CA VAL A 137 -8.32 1.92 -9.18
C VAL A 137 -9.19 3.11 -9.52
N ASP A 138 -10.49 2.89 -9.68
CA ASP A 138 -11.45 3.93 -10.07
C ASP A 138 -12.20 4.55 -8.91
N TRP A 139 -12.28 3.85 -7.77
CA TRP A 139 -12.92 4.34 -6.56
C TRP A 139 -12.38 3.63 -5.31
N VAL A 140 -12.47 4.30 -4.18
CA VAL A 140 -12.18 3.76 -2.84
C VAL A 140 -13.27 4.18 -1.87
N ASN A 141 -13.56 3.30 -0.91
CA ASN A 141 -14.36 3.59 0.26
C ASN A 141 -13.68 2.92 1.46
N ALA A 142 -12.87 3.67 2.16
CA ALA A 142 -12.10 3.20 3.30
C ALA A 142 -12.51 3.93 4.58
N TRP A 143 -12.35 3.27 5.73
CA TRP A 143 -12.58 3.90 7.03
C TRP A 143 -11.78 3.21 8.13
N ILE A 144 -11.45 3.96 9.15
CA ILE A 144 -10.82 3.46 10.38
C ILE A 144 -11.60 3.97 11.61
N MET A 145 -11.51 3.24 12.70
CA MET A 145 -12.01 3.72 14.00
C MET A 145 -10.88 4.41 14.75
N HIS A 146 -11.10 5.67 15.05
CA HIS A 146 -10.22 6.52 15.84
C HIS A 146 -10.84 6.73 17.24
N PRO A 147 -10.06 7.06 18.30
CA PRO A 147 -10.64 7.37 19.62
C PRO A 147 -11.75 8.44 19.61
N TYR A 148 -11.69 9.41 18.72
CA TYR A 148 -12.71 10.46 18.56
C TYR A 148 -13.90 10.02 17.68
N GLY A 149 -13.86 8.86 17.06
CA GLY A 149 -14.92 8.35 16.21
C GLY A 149 -14.42 7.86 14.83
N LYS A 150 -15.35 7.62 13.94
CA LYS A 150 -15.05 7.07 12.61
C LYS A 150 -14.42 8.13 11.70
N ILE A 151 -13.24 7.81 11.14
CA ILE A 151 -12.65 8.54 10.03
C ILE A 151 -12.98 7.75 8.75
N GLY A 152 -13.54 8.41 7.75
CA GLY A 152 -13.88 7.80 6.47
C GLY A 152 -13.40 8.62 5.29
N VAL A 153 -12.89 7.94 4.28
CA VAL A 153 -12.50 8.54 3.00
C VAL A 153 -13.15 7.77 1.87
N LYS A 154 -13.87 8.48 1.02
CA LYS A 154 -14.42 7.95 -0.22
C LYS A 154 -13.94 8.81 -1.35
N TRP A 155 -13.46 8.19 -2.41
CA TRP A 155 -13.18 8.92 -3.63
C TRP A 155 -13.57 8.11 -4.87
N LYS A 156 -13.81 8.82 -5.96
CA LYS A 156 -14.11 8.25 -7.27
C LYS A 156 -13.46 9.10 -8.36
N LYS A 157 -12.95 8.44 -9.40
CA LYS A 157 -12.52 9.11 -10.62
C LYS A 157 -13.75 9.59 -11.41
N GLU A 158 -13.74 10.87 -11.77
CA GLU A 158 -14.73 11.50 -12.63
C GLU A 158 -13.99 12.28 -13.73
N ASN A 159 -13.90 11.70 -14.91
CA ASN A 159 -13.03 12.16 -15.99
C ASN A 159 -11.55 12.14 -15.57
N GLU A 160 -10.84 13.28 -15.66
CA GLU A 160 -9.43 13.42 -15.26
C GLU A 160 -9.24 13.90 -13.80
N LYS A 161 -10.31 13.95 -13.02
CA LYS A 161 -10.31 14.41 -11.63
C LYS A 161 -10.76 13.30 -10.69
N ILE A 162 -10.39 13.45 -9.43
CA ILE A 162 -10.97 12.64 -8.35
C ILE A 162 -11.89 13.52 -7.52
N ARG A 163 -13.07 12.98 -7.19
CA ARG A 163 -13.95 13.57 -6.19
C ARG A 163 -13.69 12.85 -4.87
N VAL A 164 -13.31 13.59 -3.85
CA VAL A 164 -13.04 13.06 -2.50
C VAL A 164 -14.15 13.53 -1.56
N CYS A 165 -14.61 12.64 -0.69
CA CYS A 165 -15.54 12.92 0.39
C CYS A 165 -14.96 12.32 1.67
N CYS A 166 -14.79 13.16 2.70
CA CYS A 166 -14.22 12.76 3.98
C CYS A 166 -15.26 12.86 5.09
N GLN A 167 -15.22 11.91 6.01
CA GLN A 167 -15.94 11.94 7.28
C GLN A 167 -14.90 12.06 8.39
N ILE A 168 -14.91 13.19 9.11
CA ILE A 168 -13.96 13.48 10.17
C ILE A 168 -14.74 13.69 11.48
N PRO A 169 -14.39 12.98 12.56
CA PRO A 169 -15.06 13.17 13.85
C PRO A 169 -14.68 14.50 14.49
N PRO A 170 -15.54 15.06 15.36
CA PRO A 170 -15.22 16.25 16.14
C PRO A 170 -13.96 16.04 16.99
N GLY A 171 -13.11 17.05 17.06
CA GLY A 171 -11.86 17.01 17.82
C GLY A 171 -10.64 16.55 17.00
N LEU A 172 -10.84 16.16 15.73
CA LEU A 172 -9.76 15.83 14.81
C LEU A 172 -9.65 16.89 13.72
N THR A 173 -8.45 17.33 13.42
CA THR A 173 -8.14 18.22 12.27
C THR A 173 -7.71 17.36 11.09
N ALA A 174 -8.29 17.61 9.92
CA ALA A 174 -7.91 16.92 8.69
C ALA A 174 -7.32 17.89 7.67
N HIS A 175 -6.15 17.55 7.14
CA HIS A 175 -5.50 18.26 6.04
C HIS A 175 -5.74 17.48 4.75
N LEU A 176 -6.49 18.05 3.82
CA LEU A 176 -6.77 17.42 2.54
C LEU A 176 -5.79 17.94 1.49
N GLU A 177 -5.04 17.04 0.90
CA GLU A 177 -4.04 17.33 -0.11
C GLU A 177 -4.36 16.59 -1.42
N SER A 178 -4.02 17.22 -2.54
CA SER A 178 -4.04 16.53 -3.83
C SER A 178 -2.87 15.54 -3.95
N PRO A 179 -2.91 14.60 -4.92
CA PRO A 179 -1.82 13.66 -5.12
C PRO A 179 -0.44 14.30 -5.38
N ASP A 180 -0.41 15.54 -5.82
CA ASP A 180 0.81 16.34 -6.02
C ASP A 180 1.21 17.18 -4.79
N GLY A 181 0.57 16.95 -3.64
CA GLY A 181 0.91 17.59 -2.36
C GLY A 181 0.42 19.02 -2.18
N LYS A 182 -0.50 19.50 -3.02
CA LYS A 182 -1.12 20.81 -2.86
C LYS A 182 -2.35 20.71 -1.99
N GLU A 183 -2.49 21.61 -1.03
CA GLU A 183 -3.71 21.71 -0.23
C GLU A 183 -4.92 22.00 -1.13
N ILE A 184 -6.02 21.29 -0.88
CA ILE A 184 -7.30 21.46 -1.59
C ILE A 184 -8.24 22.21 -0.66
N MET A 185 -8.77 23.31 -1.14
CA MET A 185 -9.80 24.06 -0.44
C MET A 185 -11.17 23.44 -0.62
#